data_57627d53bb867aa0399196bcdd071f2e
#
_entry.id   57627d53bb867aa0399196bcdd071f2e
#
_cell.length_a   1.000
_cell.length_b   1.000
_cell.length_c   1.000
_cell.angle_alpha   90.00
_cell.angle_beta   90.00
_cell.angle_gamma   90.00
#
_symmetry.space_group_name_H-M   'P 1'
#
loop_
_entity.id
_entity.type
_entity.pdbx_description
1 polymer ?
#
loop_
_entity_poly.entity_id
_entity_poly.type
_entity_poly.pdbx_seq_one_letter_code
_entity_poly.pdbx_strand_id
1 'polypeptide(L)'
;MKDSIISINLETSTAPIVQEVRGRDYIEYGTDDWRNLYPQFLIDLYYNSSTHAAIINGTAEMIAGENLIVTDEDTNLEAYVKLKKFMRHANSKESLHQVIKKIAFDFKLQGAYALHIVWNREKTEIAELYHVPVERVR
;
A
#
# COMPACT_ATOMS: atom_id res chain seq x y z
N MET A 1 -55.75 9.27 -7.43
CA MET A 1 -54.37 9.33 -6.89
C MET A 1 -53.46 9.26 -8.11
N LYS A 2 -52.65 10.29 -8.34
CA LYS A 2 -51.61 10.22 -9.38
C LYS A 2 -50.35 9.62 -8.75
N ASP A 3 -49.99 8.42 -9.16
CA ASP A 3 -48.75 7.78 -8.77
C ASP A 3 -47.61 8.57 -9.41
N SER A 4 -46.83 9.27 -8.56
CA SER A 4 -45.60 9.93 -9.03
C SER A 4 -44.48 8.89 -9.07
N ILE A 5 -44.06 8.50 -10.26
CA ILE A 5 -42.91 7.67 -10.48
C ILE A 5 -41.66 8.54 -10.23
N ILE A 6 -40.93 8.25 -9.17
CA ILE A 6 -39.60 8.86 -8.90
C ILE A 6 -38.60 8.05 -9.69
N SER A 7 -38.10 8.56 -10.80
CA SER A 7 -36.95 7.97 -11.48
C SER A 7 -35.65 8.51 -10.84
N ILE A 8 -34.90 7.63 -10.22
CA ILE A 8 -33.54 7.97 -9.75
C ILE A 8 -32.60 7.69 -10.93
N ASN A 9 -32.03 8.75 -11.48
CA ASN A 9 -30.98 8.62 -12.49
C ASN A 9 -29.68 8.30 -11.75
N LEU A 10 -29.28 7.03 -11.75
CA LEU A 10 -27.98 6.62 -11.28
C LEU A 10 -26.98 7.00 -12.39
N GLU A 11 -26.39 8.18 -12.28
CA GLU A 11 -25.22 8.52 -13.10
C GLU A 11 -24.16 7.45 -12.85
N THR A 12 -23.86 6.68 -13.88
CA THR A 12 -22.72 5.77 -13.85
C THR A 12 -21.46 6.61 -13.79
N SER A 13 -20.88 6.70 -12.61
CA SER A 13 -19.52 7.24 -12.45
C SER A 13 -18.61 6.42 -13.36
N THR A 14 -18.10 7.03 -14.41
CA THR A 14 -17.08 6.40 -15.25
C THR A 14 -15.81 6.28 -14.44
N ALA A 15 -15.47 5.05 -14.03
CA ALA A 15 -14.22 4.79 -13.36
C ALA A 15 -13.05 5.17 -14.29
N PRO A 16 -11.98 5.78 -13.78
CA PRO A 16 -10.79 6.08 -14.58
C PRO A 16 -10.17 4.78 -15.09
N ILE A 17 -9.84 4.78 -16.37
CA ILE A 17 -9.21 3.64 -17.04
C ILE A 17 -7.70 3.82 -16.96
N VAL A 18 -7.00 2.83 -16.44
CA VAL A 18 -5.52 2.77 -16.49
C VAL A 18 -5.12 2.44 -17.92
N GLN A 19 -4.46 3.36 -18.60
CA GLN A 19 -3.92 3.13 -19.93
C GLN A 19 -2.44 2.77 -19.84
N GLU A 20 -2.10 1.55 -20.25
CA GLU A 20 -0.72 1.17 -20.47
C GLU A 20 -0.23 1.77 -21.81
N VAL A 21 0.65 2.75 -21.73
CA VAL A 21 1.22 3.37 -22.93
C VAL A 21 2.47 2.60 -23.33
N ARG A 22 2.40 1.85 -24.44
CA ARG A 22 3.54 1.09 -24.97
C ARG A 22 4.70 2.02 -25.29
N GLY A 23 5.88 1.66 -24.77
CA GLY A 23 7.14 2.38 -25.03
C GLY A 23 7.48 3.50 -24.05
N ARG A 24 6.78 3.59 -22.91
CA ARG A 24 7.14 4.45 -21.79
C ARG A 24 7.51 3.60 -20.58
N ASP A 25 8.52 4.03 -19.83
CA ASP A 25 8.99 3.35 -18.61
C ASP A 25 8.15 3.70 -17.37
N TYR A 26 6.95 4.26 -17.54
CA TYR A 26 6.05 4.63 -16.48
C TYR A 26 4.58 4.39 -16.85
N ILE A 27 3.76 4.18 -15.83
CA ILE A 27 2.32 3.99 -15.96
C ILE A 27 1.61 5.33 -15.72
N GLU A 28 0.75 5.74 -16.65
CA GLU A 28 -0.17 6.86 -16.43
C GLU A 28 -1.44 6.37 -15.75
N TYR A 29 -1.77 6.96 -14.61
CA TYR A 29 -3.00 6.67 -13.88
C TYR A 29 -4.13 7.61 -14.30
N GLY A 30 -4.96 7.14 -15.22
CA GLY A 30 -6.12 7.86 -15.71
C GLY A 30 -5.87 8.65 -17.00
N THR A 31 -6.95 9.23 -17.50
CA THR A 31 -6.95 10.13 -18.65
C THR A 31 -6.63 11.57 -18.23
N ASP A 32 -6.51 12.48 -19.18
CA ASP A 32 -6.23 13.90 -18.94
C ASP A 32 -7.17 14.54 -17.92
N ASP A 33 -8.44 14.12 -17.86
CA ASP A 33 -9.43 14.61 -16.92
C ASP A 33 -9.12 14.23 -15.46
N TRP A 34 -8.48 13.10 -15.25
CA TRP A 34 -8.13 12.62 -13.91
C TRP A 34 -6.74 13.07 -13.44
N ARG A 35 -5.92 13.67 -14.29
CA ARG A 35 -4.60 14.21 -13.94
C ARG A 35 -3.75 13.29 -13.08
N ASN A 36 -3.76 11.99 -13.39
CA ASN A 36 -3.07 10.98 -12.59
C ASN A 36 -3.63 10.79 -11.15
N LEU A 37 -4.92 11.00 -10.95
CA LEU A 37 -5.60 10.88 -9.66
C LEU A 37 -6.21 9.48 -9.41
N TYR A 38 -5.88 8.48 -10.23
CA TYR A 38 -6.41 7.13 -10.05
C TYR A 38 -6.12 6.54 -8.65
N PRO A 39 -4.92 6.68 -8.06
CA PRO A 39 -4.68 6.25 -6.69
C PRO A 39 -5.61 6.91 -5.67
N GLN A 40 -5.90 8.21 -5.84
CA GLN A 40 -6.83 8.92 -4.97
C GLN A 40 -8.26 8.40 -5.13
N PHE A 41 -8.69 8.10 -6.34
CA PHE A 41 -10.00 7.48 -6.60
C PHE A 41 -10.15 6.13 -5.86
N LEU A 42 -9.12 5.28 -5.85
CA LEU A 42 -9.16 4.01 -5.11
C LEU A 42 -9.28 4.22 -3.59
N ILE A 43 -8.62 5.26 -3.07
CA ILE A 43 -8.75 5.65 -1.65
C ILE A 43 -10.18 6.14 -1.36
N ASP A 44 -10.76 6.95 -2.24
CA ASP A 44 -12.14 7.43 -2.07
C ASP A 44 -13.14 6.26 -2.10
N LEU A 45 -12.94 5.26 -2.96
CA LEU A 45 -13.73 4.03 -2.96
C LEU A 45 -13.61 3.26 -1.65
N TYR A 46 -12.40 3.17 -1.10
CA TYR A 46 -12.16 2.52 0.19
C TYR A 46 -12.94 3.21 1.32
N TYR A 47 -12.94 4.54 1.38
CA TYR A 47 -13.66 5.27 2.41
C TYR A 47 -15.19 5.27 2.22
N ASN A 48 -15.67 5.17 0.99
CA ASN A 48 -17.09 5.20 0.67
C ASN A 48 -17.78 3.83 0.73
N SER A 49 -17.03 2.72 0.84
CA SER A 49 -17.58 1.37 0.89
C SER A 49 -17.06 0.59 2.09
N SER A 50 -17.91 0.39 3.09
CA SER A 50 -17.56 -0.39 4.29
C SER A 50 -17.20 -1.85 3.96
N THR A 51 -17.88 -2.46 3.00
CA THR A 51 -17.57 -3.83 2.55
C THR A 51 -16.21 -3.90 1.87
N HIS A 52 -15.91 -2.96 0.99
CA HIS A 52 -14.61 -2.88 0.33
C HIS A 52 -13.49 -2.66 1.36
N ALA A 53 -13.68 -1.72 2.29
CA ALA A 53 -12.73 -1.47 3.38
C ALA A 53 -12.49 -2.72 4.24
N ALA A 54 -13.54 -3.46 4.59
CA ALA A 54 -13.41 -4.68 5.38
C ALA A 54 -12.59 -5.76 4.65
N ILE A 55 -12.81 -5.94 3.33
CA ILE A 55 -12.08 -6.91 2.51
C ILE A 55 -10.60 -6.51 2.39
N ILE A 56 -10.30 -5.23 2.11
CA ILE A 56 -8.93 -4.74 2.01
C ILE A 56 -8.18 -4.90 3.33
N ASN A 57 -8.77 -4.45 4.44
CA ASN A 57 -8.17 -4.55 5.76
C ASN A 57 -7.94 -6.02 6.17
N GLY A 58 -8.96 -6.87 6.05
CA GLY A 58 -8.86 -8.29 6.38
C GLY A 58 -7.79 -9.00 5.55
N THR A 59 -7.71 -8.70 4.25
CA THR A 59 -6.69 -9.29 3.39
C THR A 59 -5.29 -8.78 3.73
N ALA A 60 -5.12 -7.49 4.03
CA ALA A 60 -3.84 -6.92 4.43
C ALA A 60 -3.34 -7.53 5.76
N GLU A 61 -4.24 -7.73 6.73
CA GLU A 61 -3.92 -8.44 7.99
C GLU A 61 -3.48 -9.88 7.74
N MET A 62 -4.18 -10.60 6.85
CA MET A 62 -3.82 -11.98 6.51
C MET A 62 -2.46 -12.07 5.82
N ILE A 63 -2.12 -11.11 4.94
CA ILE A 63 -0.82 -11.04 4.27
C ILE A 63 0.29 -10.70 5.26
N ALA A 64 0.07 -9.74 6.14
CA ALA A 64 1.06 -9.33 7.13
C ALA A 64 1.31 -10.41 8.18
N GLY A 65 0.30 -11.26 8.46
CA GLY A 65 0.36 -12.28 9.50
C GLY A 65 0.43 -11.70 10.91
N GLU A 66 0.62 -12.57 11.90
CA GLU A 66 0.69 -12.14 13.31
C GLU A 66 2.07 -11.60 13.69
N ASN A 67 3.15 -12.25 13.19
CA ASN A 67 4.52 -11.90 13.57
C ASN A 67 5.54 -12.34 12.52
N LEU A 68 6.67 -11.65 12.53
CA LEU A 68 7.86 -12.09 11.80
C LEU A 68 8.72 -12.95 12.71
N ILE A 69 9.13 -14.10 12.22
CA ILE A 69 9.98 -15.07 12.94
C ILE A 69 11.31 -15.21 12.19
N VAL A 70 12.40 -15.21 12.94
CA VAL A 70 13.72 -15.56 12.41
C VAL A 70 13.99 -17.01 12.79
N THR A 71 14.25 -17.84 11.78
CA THR A 71 14.38 -19.30 11.96
C THR A 71 15.81 -19.78 12.21
N ASP A 72 16.84 -18.99 11.88
CA ASP A 72 18.25 -19.39 11.96
C ASP A 72 18.98 -18.75 13.17
N GLU A 73 18.56 -19.11 14.38
CA GLU A 73 19.22 -18.64 15.62
C GLU A 73 20.66 -19.14 15.75
N ASP A 74 20.93 -20.35 15.27
CA ASP A 74 22.17 -21.07 15.55
C ASP A 74 23.33 -20.75 14.60
N THR A 75 23.06 -20.17 13.43
CA THR A 75 24.06 -20.03 12.37
C THR A 75 24.92 -18.78 12.52
N ASN A 76 24.37 -17.66 13.01
CA ASN A 76 25.10 -16.41 13.23
C ASN A 76 24.40 -15.51 14.27
N LEU A 77 24.82 -15.62 15.50
CA LEU A 77 24.23 -14.91 16.64
C LEU A 77 24.27 -13.39 16.48
N GLU A 78 25.33 -12.82 15.90
CA GLU A 78 25.45 -11.37 15.71
C GLU A 78 24.42 -10.86 14.67
N ALA A 79 24.31 -11.55 13.53
CA ALA A 79 23.32 -11.24 12.50
C ALA A 79 21.88 -11.40 13.02
N TYR A 80 21.64 -12.43 13.82
CA TYR A 80 20.34 -12.68 14.46
C TYR A 80 19.94 -11.54 15.39
N VAL A 81 20.85 -11.08 16.26
CA VAL A 81 20.60 -9.96 17.18
C VAL A 81 20.33 -8.66 16.41
N LYS A 82 21.12 -8.38 15.36
CA LYS A 82 20.91 -7.22 14.48
C LYS A 82 19.54 -7.26 13.81
N LEU A 83 19.19 -8.42 13.24
CA LEU A 83 17.90 -8.60 12.57
C LEU A 83 16.72 -8.46 13.54
N LYS A 84 16.78 -9.07 14.72
CA LYS A 84 15.76 -8.89 15.77
C LYS A 84 15.60 -7.43 16.19
N LYS A 85 16.69 -6.68 16.29
CA LYS A 85 16.64 -5.26 16.59
C LYS A 85 15.96 -4.48 15.47
N PHE A 86 16.29 -4.76 14.20
CA PHE A 86 15.66 -4.15 13.03
C PHE A 86 14.18 -4.50 12.93
N MET A 87 13.79 -5.75 13.23
CA MET A 87 12.39 -6.16 13.24
C MET A 87 11.56 -5.38 14.27
N ARG A 88 12.13 -5.05 15.42
CA ARG A 88 11.47 -4.25 16.45
C ARG A 88 11.41 -2.77 16.11
N HIS A 89 12.43 -2.27 15.43
CA HIS A 89 12.62 -0.86 15.09
C HIS A 89 13.12 -0.75 13.66
N ALA A 90 12.19 -0.88 12.70
CA ALA A 90 12.52 -0.68 11.28
C ALA A 90 12.81 0.80 10.97
N ASN A 91 12.27 1.69 11.79
CA ASN A 91 12.57 3.12 11.82
C ASN A 91 12.31 3.68 13.23
N SER A 92 12.46 4.99 13.38
CA SER A 92 12.30 5.67 14.69
C SER A 92 10.89 5.59 15.29
N LYS A 93 9.88 5.15 14.52
CA LYS A 93 8.46 5.16 14.93
C LYS A 93 7.79 3.79 14.85
N GLU A 94 8.27 2.88 14.01
CA GLU A 94 7.53 1.69 13.61
C GLU A 94 8.41 0.44 13.63
N SER A 95 7.78 -0.70 13.95
CA SER A 95 8.38 -2.01 13.74
C SER A 95 8.31 -2.43 12.28
N LEU A 96 9.15 -3.38 11.89
CA LEU A 96 9.12 -3.95 10.54
C LEU A 96 7.75 -4.57 10.21
N HIS A 97 7.11 -5.20 11.17
CA HIS A 97 5.76 -5.74 11.00
C HIS A 97 4.73 -4.66 10.65
N GLN A 98 4.78 -3.50 11.31
CA GLN A 98 3.90 -2.37 10.99
C GLN A 98 4.16 -1.82 9.58
N VAL A 99 5.42 -1.77 9.15
CA VAL A 99 5.78 -1.36 7.78
C VAL A 99 5.23 -2.36 6.78
N ILE A 100 5.40 -3.67 7.01
CA ILE A 100 4.87 -4.74 6.14
C ILE A 100 3.35 -4.68 6.04
N LYS A 101 2.64 -4.42 7.14
CA LYS A 101 1.19 -4.26 7.13
C LYS A 101 0.73 -3.11 6.23
N LYS A 102 1.43 -1.98 6.27
CA LYS A 102 1.17 -0.85 5.38
C LYS A 102 1.46 -1.17 3.91
N ILE A 103 2.55 -1.91 3.64
CA ILE A 103 2.86 -2.41 2.31
C ILE A 103 1.74 -3.32 1.79
N ALA A 104 1.30 -4.27 2.61
CA ALA A 104 0.23 -5.19 2.26
C ALA A 104 -1.08 -4.46 1.96
N PHE A 105 -1.39 -3.43 2.73
CA PHE A 105 -2.56 -2.57 2.52
C PHE A 105 -2.47 -1.84 1.18
N ASP A 106 -1.38 -1.11 0.91
CA ASP A 106 -1.20 -0.38 -0.34
C ASP A 106 -1.20 -1.32 -1.54
N PHE A 107 -0.48 -2.42 -1.45
CA PHE A 107 -0.44 -3.43 -2.52
C PHE A 107 -1.83 -3.99 -2.82
N LYS A 108 -2.64 -4.22 -1.79
CA LYS A 108 -4.00 -4.75 -1.96
C LYS A 108 -4.98 -3.71 -2.51
N LEU A 109 -4.87 -2.47 -2.04
CA LEU A 109 -5.75 -1.37 -2.46
C LEU A 109 -5.39 -0.84 -3.85
N GLN A 110 -4.10 -0.67 -4.12
CA GLN A 110 -3.61 0.08 -5.28
C GLN A 110 -2.81 -0.76 -6.28
N GLY A 111 -2.50 -2.02 -5.95
CA GLY A 111 -1.68 -2.91 -6.79
C GLY A 111 -0.18 -2.56 -6.79
N ALA A 112 0.24 -1.56 -6.01
CA ALA A 112 1.61 -1.10 -5.90
C ALA A 112 1.94 -0.71 -4.47
N TYR A 113 3.23 -0.59 -4.16
CA TYR A 113 3.72 -0.06 -2.89
C TYR A 113 5.01 0.72 -3.12
N ALA A 114 5.33 1.63 -2.22
CA ALA A 114 6.57 2.38 -2.25
C ALA A 114 7.28 2.35 -0.90
N LEU A 115 8.59 2.22 -0.94
CA LEU A 115 9.45 2.18 0.24
C LEU A 115 10.57 3.21 0.11
N HIS A 116 10.82 3.92 1.18
CA HIS A 116 12.02 4.73 1.34
C HIS A 116 13.02 3.95 2.18
N ILE A 117 14.13 3.56 1.56
CA ILE A 117 15.22 2.81 2.18
C ILE A 117 16.34 3.79 2.53
N VAL A 118 16.66 3.87 3.81
CA VAL A 118 17.79 4.66 4.32
C VAL A 118 18.96 3.71 4.58
N TRP A 119 20.06 3.95 3.93
CA TRP A 119 21.28 3.18 4.10
C TRP A 119 22.13 3.74 5.24
N ASN A 120 22.95 2.89 5.85
CA ASN A 120 23.99 3.34 6.77
C ASN A 120 25.02 4.22 6.02
N ARG A 121 25.90 4.89 6.77
CA ARG A 121 26.90 5.80 6.20
C ARG A 121 27.83 5.13 5.17
N GLU A 122 28.09 3.84 5.35
CA GLU A 122 28.96 3.04 4.50
C GLU A 122 28.22 2.38 3.33
N LYS A 123 26.89 2.51 3.29
CA LYS A 123 25.98 1.89 2.29
C LYS A 123 26.07 0.36 2.22
N THR A 124 26.42 -0.28 3.32
CA THR A 124 26.55 -1.74 3.42
C THR A 124 25.31 -2.40 4.02
N GLU A 125 24.56 -1.67 4.86
CA GLU A 125 23.37 -2.19 5.56
C GLU A 125 22.23 -1.18 5.50
N ILE A 126 20.99 -1.69 5.55
CA ILE A 126 19.79 -0.86 5.68
C ILE A 126 19.74 -0.36 7.14
N ALA A 127 19.78 0.96 7.31
CA ALA A 127 19.65 1.60 8.62
C ALA A 127 18.17 1.77 9.01
N GLU A 128 17.34 2.25 8.09
CA GLU A 128 15.93 2.47 8.37
C GLU A 128 15.08 2.18 7.11
N LEU A 129 13.83 1.80 7.34
CA LEU A 129 12.88 1.49 6.30
C LEU A 129 11.56 2.21 6.59
N TYR A 130 11.08 3.00 5.63
CA TYR A 130 9.84 3.75 5.73
C TYR A 130 8.87 3.35 4.63
N HIS A 131 7.62 3.18 4.99
CA HIS A 131 6.54 3.10 4.02
C HIS A 131 6.23 4.50 3.47
N VAL A 132 6.08 4.60 2.16
CA VAL A 132 5.65 5.83 1.48
C VAL A 132 4.29 5.55 0.85
N PRO A 133 3.22 6.29 1.22
CA PRO A 133 1.91 6.11 0.63
C PRO A 133 1.96 6.28 -0.89
N VAL A 134 1.36 5.33 -1.63
CA VAL A 134 1.45 5.28 -3.11
C VAL A 134 0.86 6.53 -3.76
N GLU A 135 -0.19 7.11 -3.19
CA GLU A 135 -0.82 8.33 -3.70
C GLU A 135 0.11 9.56 -3.70
N ARG A 136 1.23 9.49 -2.99
CA ARG A 136 2.25 10.56 -2.95
C ARG A 136 3.40 10.34 -3.92
N VAL A 137 3.44 9.17 -4.57
CA VAL A 137 4.47 8.81 -5.54
C VAL A 137 3.93 9.08 -6.94
N ARG A 138 4.64 9.89 -7.71
CA ARG A 138 4.30 10.29 -9.07
C ARG A 138 5.50 10.15 -9.98
#